data_28ac91752edc6c278b5ba594b0caf929
#
_entry.id   28ac91752edc6c278b5ba594b0caf929
#
_cell.length_a   1.000
_cell.length_b   1.000
_cell.length_c   1.000
_cell.angle_alpha   90.00
_cell.angle_beta   90.00
_cell.angle_gamma   90.00
#
_symmetry.space_group_name_H-M   'P 1'
#
loop_
_entity.id
_entity.type
_entity.pdbx_description
1 polymer ?
#
loop_
_entity_poly.entity_id
_entity_poly.type
_entity_poly.pdbx_seq_one_letter_code
_entity_poly.pdbx_strand_id
1 'polypeptide(L)'
;MKQKKENRIALLLQWAGEQKIWLLLAILLAMASGLCIIVPYIGIYRLMDAAFQHICTKELVVQTVMMISVSVALRFVLFGCSGVAAHKGAYGALFKVRCMVAEHLAKVPLGTLNERRTGDIKTVLNEDIEKLELFLAHNLPDLVCYMVGPVAIFIYLMTVNIPLALVSLVPLILAVVVMGVMFRNTDGLMDRANRSITTLNSVMIEYISGMKLIKAYNMGSKSFQKFSGAIQEENAMWNETSRRMGPPYATFVVLIECGMLLMVPLGGMFFLKGSLAASAFLLFVYVGSMYLTEIRPLQELGTNFANVLGAITKTKEILDVPVYEGGKDFPKNHEIELKNVRFSYDGKTDVLQGVNLTIKDGERMALVGQSGAGKSTVIELISRFYDVQEGEVLIGGINVNELNYDTILKNIAIVFQKTFLTRDSVLENIRMGSDASLEEVRAAAREAQIDDFIMSLPDGYDTKVGSFGSRFSGGEKQRIAIARAILKNAPILILDEATSASDPENQMEIDKAIQNLCKGRTVIVVAHRLSALKMCDRVAVVENHTITSVGTHEEVRKENAYYRKAWEDYETARGITYQLEGGGQNESK
;
A
#
# COMPACT_ATOMS: atom_id res chain seq x y z
N MET A 1 -0.69 -12.08 -25.54
CA MET A 1 -1.91 -12.77 -25.05
C MET A 1 -2.90 -11.71 -24.56
N LYS A 2 -4.14 -11.66 -25.11
CA LYS A 2 -5.19 -10.77 -24.61
C LYS A 2 -5.57 -11.23 -23.20
N GLN A 3 -5.14 -10.52 -22.17
CA GLN A 3 -5.65 -10.72 -20.81
C GLN A 3 -7.18 -10.60 -20.87
N LYS A 4 -7.87 -11.69 -20.50
CA LYS A 4 -9.31 -11.68 -20.27
C LYS A 4 -9.57 -10.56 -19.25
N LYS A 5 -10.35 -9.54 -19.62
CA LYS A 5 -10.76 -8.49 -18.69
C LYS A 5 -11.53 -9.15 -17.54
N GLU A 6 -10.84 -9.50 -16.47
CA GLU A 6 -11.48 -9.97 -15.25
C GLU A 6 -12.43 -8.89 -14.73
N ASN A 7 -13.61 -9.31 -14.36
CA ASN A 7 -14.61 -8.40 -13.80
C ASN A 7 -14.14 -7.99 -12.39
N ARG A 8 -13.56 -6.79 -12.26
CA ARG A 8 -12.98 -6.26 -11.02
C ARG A 8 -13.98 -6.23 -9.87
N ILE A 9 -15.27 -6.02 -10.16
CA ILE A 9 -16.32 -6.06 -9.14
C ILE A 9 -16.54 -7.49 -8.64
N ALA A 10 -16.51 -8.48 -9.55
CA ALA A 10 -16.61 -9.88 -9.15
C ALA A 10 -15.45 -10.29 -8.23
N LEU A 11 -14.24 -9.76 -8.50
CA LEU A 11 -13.07 -9.95 -7.66
C LEU A 11 -13.26 -9.35 -6.25
N LEU A 12 -13.76 -8.11 -6.16
CA LEU A 12 -14.08 -7.48 -4.88
C LEU A 12 -15.11 -8.29 -4.08
N LEU A 13 -16.16 -8.76 -4.77
CA LEU A 13 -17.15 -9.64 -4.14
C LEU A 13 -16.55 -10.98 -3.71
N GLN A 14 -15.58 -11.52 -4.44
CA GLN A 14 -14.86 -12.74 -4.04
C GLN A 14 -14.05 -12.50 -2.77
N TRP A 15 -13.35 -11.36 -2.66
CA TRP A 15 -12.60 -10.98 -1.46
C TRP A 15 -13.51 -10.77 -0.25
N ALA A 16 -14.74 -10.25 -0.45
CA ALA A 16 -15.70 -10.08 0.64
C ALA A 16 -16.11 -11.41 1.31
N GLY A 17 -16.03 -12.55 0.60
CA GLY A 17 -16.29 -13.87 1.17
C GLY A 17 -17.67 -14.01 1.79
N GLU A 18 -17.78 -14.39 3.06
CA GLU A 18 -19.04 -14.57 3.80
C GLU A 18 -19.79 -13.25 4.03
N GLN A 19 -19.09 -12.11 3.99
CA GLN A 19 -19.70 -10.79 4.16
C GLN A 19 -20.67 -10.40 3.05
N LYS A 20 -20.68 -11.14 1.92
CA LYS A 20 -21.63 -10.98 0.81
C LYS A 20 -23.09 -11.03 1.28
N ILE A 21 -23.38 -11.81 2.32
CA ILE A 21 -24.75 -11.97 2.85
C ILE A 21 -25.24 -10.61 3.39
N TRP A 22 -24.39 -9.88 4.12
CA TRP A 22 -24.75 -8.57 4.65
C TRP A 22 -24.89 -7.53 3.54
N LEU A 23 -24.04 -7.59 2.50
CA LEU A 23 -24.14 -6.71 1.34
C LEU A 23 -25.41 -6.99 0.53
N LEU A 24 -25.76 -8.26 0.35
CA LEU A 24 -27.01 -8.65 -0.31
C LEU A 24 -28.24 -8.17 0.46
N LEU A 25 -28.22 -8.35 1.80
CA LEU A 25 -29.30 -7.85 2.66
C LEU A 25 -29.44 -6.32 2.56
N ALA A 26 -28.31 -5.60 2.52
CA ALA A 26 -28.32 -4.15 2.33
C ALA A 26 -28.97 -3.75 1.00
N ILE A 27 -28.64 -4.43 -0.10
CA ILE A 27 -29.23 -4.20 -1.42
C ILE A 27 -30.76 -4.46 -1.39
N LEU A 28 -31.20 -5.56 -0.80
CA LEU A 28 -32.62 -5.89 -0.72
C LEU A 28 -33.41 -4.86 0.11
N LEU A 29 -32.83 -4.41 1.23
CA LEU A 29 -33.44 -3.36 2.07
C LEU A 29 -33.44 -2.00 1.34
N ALA A 30 -32.39 -1.66 0.59
CA ALA A 30 -32.34 -0.45 -0.23
C ALA A 30 -33.40 -0.50 -1.35
N MET A 31 -33.59 -1.65 -2.00
CA MET A 31 -34.67 -1.85 -2.99
C MET A 31 -36.04 -1.64 -2.36
N ALA A 32 -36.31 -2.26 -1.22
CA ALA A 32 -37.59 -2.10 -0.52
C ALA A 32 -37.82 -0.63 -0.10
N SER A 33 -36.78 0.05 0.38
CA SER A 33 -36.83 1.49 0.69
C SER A 33 -37.13 2.33 -0.55
N GLY A 34 -36.45 2.05 -1.68
CA GLY A 34 -36.70 2.74 -2.96
C GLY A 34 -38.11 2.57 -3.48
N LEU A 35 -38.72 1.39 -3.31
CA LEU A 35 -40.13 1.15 -3.70
C LEU A 35 -41.13 1.93 -2.84
N CYS A 36 -40.80 2.23 -1.57
CA CYS A 36 -41.68 3.02 -0.73
C CYS A 36 -41.91 4.46 -1.25
N ILE A 37 -41.01 4.98 -2.10
CA ILE A 37 -41.12 6.35 -2.64
C ILE A 37 -42.37 6.57 -3.50
N ILE A 38 -42.93 5.51 -4.08
CA ILE A 38 -44.10 5.62 -4.96
C ILE A 38 -45.41 5.89 -4.19
N VAL A 39 -45.51 5.43 -2.92
CA VAL A 39 -46.74 5.47 -2.15
C VAL A 39 -47.26 6.89 -1.90
N PRO A 40 -46.44 7.90 -1.53
CA PRO A 40 -46.87 9.29 -1.47
C PRO A 40 -47.49 9.80 -2.77
N TYR A 41 -46.91 9.45 -3.91
CA TYR A 41 -47.42 9.90 -5.22
C TYR A 41 -48.75 9.27 -5.55
N ILE A 42 -48.96 7.98 -5.28
CA ILE A 42 -50.26 7.31 -5.41
C ILE A 42 -51.28 7.96 -4.49
N GLY A 43 -50.91 8.27 -3.25
CA GLY A 43 -51.79 8.91 -2.27
C GLY A 43 -52.26 10.30 -2.72
N ILE A 44 -51.31 11.14 -3.17
CA ILE A 44 -51.58 12.49 -3.66
C ILE A 44 -52.52 12.41 -4.90
N TYR A 45 -52.21 11.50 -5.84
CA TYR A 45 -53.06 11.32 -7.03
C TYR A 45 -54.49 10.94 -6.67
N ARG A 46 -54.69 9.99 -5.74
CA ARG A 46 -56.03 9.59 -5.27
C ARG A 46 -56.81 10.75 -4.64
N LEU A 47 -56.12 11.58 -3.83
CA LEU A 47 -56.78 12.76 -3.24
C LEU A 47 -57.14 13.80 -4.28
N MET A 48 -56.26 14.05 -5.24
CA MET A 48 -56.51 14.97 -6.34
C MET A 48 -57.71 14.50 -7.18
N ASP A 49 -57.73 13.22 -7.53
CA ASP A 49 -58.80 12.62 -8.33
C ASP A 49 -60.16 12.70 -7.61
N ALA A 50 -60.19 12.34 -6.32
CA ALA A 50 -61.37 12.47 -5.50
C ALA A 50 -61.87 13.92 -5.33
N ALA A 51 -60.92 14.88 -5.26
CA ALA A 51 -61.27 16.31 -5.17
C ALA A 51 -61.89 16.83 -6.46
N PHE A 52 -61.36 16.44 -7.63
CA PHE A 52 -61.96 16.83 -8.93
C PHE A 52 -63.29 16.18 -9.19
N GLN A 53 -63.52 14.98 -8.66
CA GLN A 53 -64.80 14.29 -8.74
C GLN A 53 -65.80 14.73 -7.66
N HIS A 54 -65.45 15.66 -6.80
CA HIS A 54 -66.24 16.12 -5.65
C HIS A 54 -66.66 15.02 -4.65
N ILE A 55 -65.88 13.95 -4.56
CA ILE A 55 -66.09 12.81 -3.63
C ILE A 55 -65.07 12.75 -2.51
N CYS A 56 -64.31 13.81 -2.28
CA CYS A 56 -63.31 13.87 -1.25
C CYS A 56 -63.95 13.89 0.15
N THR A 57 -63.76 12.79 0.90
CA THR A 57 -64.25 12.65 2.28
C THR A 57 -63.14 12.84 3.29
N LYS A 58 -63.49 13.24 4.51
CA LYS A 58 -62.53 13.35 5.63
C LYS A 58 -61.80 12.03 5.90
N GLU A 59 -62.53 10.92 5.75
CA GLU A 59 -61.98 9.58 5.94
C GLU A 59 -60.89 9.26 4.90
N LEU A 60 -61.14 9.59 3.62
CA LEU A 60 -60.16 9.41 2.54
C LEU A 60 -58.90 10.23 2.79
N VAL A 61 -59.04 11.47 3.25
CA VAL A 61 -57.88 12.32 3.60
C VAL A 61 -57.08 11.69 4.73
N VAL A 62 -57.75 11.28 5.83
CA VAL A 62 -57.06 10.67 6.99
C VAL A 62 -56.36 9.35 6.60
N GLN A 63 -57.03 8.49 5.82
CA GLN A 63 -56.43 7.24 5.33
C GLN A 63 -55.21 7.50 4.45
N THR A 64 -55.29 8.47 3.56
CA THR A 64 -54.17 8.81 2.68
C THR A 64 -52.98 9.41 3.45
N VAL A 65 -53.25 10.32 4.38
CA VAL A 65 -52.21 10.88 5.25
C VAL A 65 -51.53 9.77 6.08
N MET A 66 -52.33 8.85 6.63
CA MET A 66 -51.81 7.72 7.41
C MET A 66 -50.96 6.80 6.51
N MET A 67 -51.43 6.47 5.30
CA MET A 67 -50.69 5.65 4.32
C MET A 67 -49.36 6.30 3.95
N ILE A 68 -49.32 7.61 3.67
CA ILE A 68 -48.11 8.36 3.34
C ILE A 68 -47.17 8.35 4.54
N SER A 69 -47.68 8.66 5.75
CA SER A 69 -46.87 8.71 6.97
C SER A 69 -46.21 7.36 7.29
N VAL A 70 -46.95 6.27 7.17
CA VAL A 70 -46.43 4.91 7.36
C VAL A 70 -45.37 4.57 6.31
N SER A 71 -45.63 4.92 5.05
CA SER A 71 -44.66 4.66 3.96
C SER A 71 -43.36 5.43 4.16
N VAL A 72 -43.43 6.70 4.54
CA VAL A 72 -42.24 7.53 4.81
C VAL A 72 -41.47 6.98 6.02
N ALA A 73 -42.17 6.61 7.11
CA ALA A 73 -41.55 5.99 8.26
C ALA A 73 -40.87 4.64 7.91
N LEU A 74 -41.57 3.80 7.13
CA LEU A 74 -41.02 2.52 6.68
C LEU A 74 -39.79 2.72 5.77
N ARG A 75 -39.84 3.67 4.82
CA ARG A 75 -38.70 4.04 3.98
C ARG A 75 -37.49 4.40 4.85
N PHE A 76 -37.68 5.25 5.84
CA PHE A 76 -36.61 5.67 6.75
C PHE A 76 -35.99 4.49 7.51
N VAL A 77 -36.82 3.61 8.07
CA VAL A 77 -36.37 2.42 8.80
C VAL A 77 -35.63 1.46 7.88
N LEU A 78 -36.18 1.16 6.69
CA LEU A 78 -35.57 0.25 5.74
C LEU A 78 -34.24 0.78 5.23
N PHE A 79 -34.13 2.08 4.93
CA PHE A 79 -32.90 2.71 4.51
C PHE A 79 -31.83 2.71 5.62
N GLY A 80 -32.24 3.02 6.85
CA GLY A 80 -31.34 2.93 8.02
C GLY A 80 -30.83 1.51 8.26
N CYS A 81 -31.71 0.50 8.19
CA CYS A 81 -31.32 -0.91 8.31
C CYS A 81 -30.40 -1.34 7.15
N SER A 82 -30.66 -0.85 5.91
CA SER A 82 -29.78 -1.07 4.77
C SER A 82 -28.37 -0.54 5.06
N GLY A 83 -28.26 0.71 5.57
CA GLY A 83 -26.97 1.30 5.93
C GLY A 83 -26.21 0.50 6.97
N VAL A 84 -26.88 0.06 8.04
CA VAL A 84 -26.28 -0.78 9.08
C VAL A 84 -25.77 -2.10 8.49
N ALA A 85 -26.55 -2.77 7.66
CA ALA A 85 -26.16 -4.02 7.00
C ALA A 85 -24.96 -3.79 6.05
N ALA A 86 -25.00 -2.69 5.26
CA ALA A 86 -23.96 -2.32 4.32
C ALA A 86 -22.61 -2.06 5.04
N HIS A 87 -22.62 -1.26 6.10
CA HIS A 87 -21.40 -1.02 6.90
C HIS A 87 -20.85 -2.29 7.54
N LYS A 88 -21.71 -3.14 8.09
CA LYS A 88 -21.28 -4.42 8.67
C LYS A 88 -20.61 -5.30 7.61
N GLY A 89 -21.20 -5.39 6.43
CA GLY A 89 -20.63 -6.13 5.30
C GLY A 89 -19.33 -5.53 4.79
N ALA A 90 -19.28 -4.19 4.64
CA ALA A 90 -18.10 -3.47 4.16
C ALA A 90 -16.92 -3.61 5.13
N TYR A 91 -17.08 -3.30 6.42
CA TYR A 91 -15.99 -3.42 7.40
C TYR A 91 -15.46 -4.84 7.53
N GLY A 92 -16.35 -5.85 7.49
CA GLY A 92 -15.92 -7.25 7.48
C GLY A 92 -15.12 -7.62 6.23
N ALA A 93 -15.52 -7.11 5.06
CA ALA A 93 -14.79 -7.30 3.80
C ALA A 93 -13.41 -6.60 3.84
N LEU A 94 -13.35 -5.36 4.31
CA LEU A 94 -12.11 -4.60 4.44
C LEU A 94 -11.11 -5.26 5.38
N PHE A 95 -11.60 -5.71 6.53
CA PHE A 95 -10.76 -6.45 7.48
C PHE A 95 -10.13 -7.67 6.81
N LYS A 96 -10.93 -8.45 6.10
CA LYS A 96 -10.44 -9.63 5.38
C LYS A 96 -9.41 -9.28 4.30
N VAL A 97 -9.67 -8.23 3.50
CA VAL A 97 -8.73 -7.77 2.46
C VAL A 97 -7.42 -7.30 3.09
N ARG A 98 -7.48 -6.54 4.19
CA ARG A 98 -6.27 -6.09 4.91
C ARG A 98 -5.46 -7.28 5.44
N CYS A 99 -6.12 -8.27 6.04
CA CYS A 99 -5.45 -9.50 6.49
C CYS A 99 -4.82 -10.26 5.31
N MET A 100 -5.55 -10.45 4.20
CA MET A 100 -5.01 -11.10 3.01
C MET A 100 -3.76 -10.39 2.47
N VAL A 101 -3.80 -9.06 2.36
CA VAL A 101 -2.65 -8.28 1.90
C VAL A 101 -1.48 -8.39 2.89
N ALA A 102 -1.73 -8.27 4.19
CA ALA A 102 -0.70 -8.37 5.22
C ALA A 102 -0.05 -9.77 5.26
N GLU A 103 -0.85 -10.83 5.20
CA GLU A 103 -0.36 -12.21 5.14
C GLU A 103 0.43 -12.49 3.87
N HIS A 104 -0.03 -11.93 2.74
CA HIS A 104 0.68 -12.05 1.47
C HIS A 104 2.03 -11.32 1.51
N LEU A 105 2.05 -10.08 1.99
CA LEU A 105 3.28 -9.28 2.14
C LEU A 105 4.31 -9.97 3.07
N ALA A 106 3.85 -10.71 4.09
CA ALA A 106 4.75 -11.47 4.95
C ALA A 106 5.44 -12.65 4.24
N LYS A 107 4.88 -13.13 3.11
CA LYS A 107 5.39 -14.27 2.32
C LYS A 107 6.12 -13.83 1.05
N VAL A 108 5.97 -12.57 0.64
CA VAL A 108 6.64 -12.02 -0.54
C VAL A 108 8.14 -11.86 -0.26
N PRO A 109 9.01 -12.18 -1.24
CA PRO A 109 10.45 -11.97 -1.12
C PRO A 109 10.81 -10.54 -0.75
N LEU A 110 11.79 -10.39 0.16
CA LEU A 110 12.19 -9.06 0.66
C LEU A 110 12.71 -8.18 -0.49
N GLY A 111 13.38 -8.76 -1.47
CA GLY A 111 13.87 -8.04 -2.65
C GLY A 111 12.77 -7.35 -3.42
N THR A 112 11.69 -8.07 -3.72
CA THR A 112 10.52 -7.52 -4.41
C THR A 112 9.83 -6.40 -3.60
N LEU A 113 9.85 -6.50 -2.26
CA LEU A 113 9.35 -5.43 -1.39
C LEU A 113 10.23 -4.18 -1.44
N ASN A 114 11.55 -4.34 -1.55
CA ASN A 114 12.50 -3.22 -1.64
C ASN A 114 12.39 -2.44 -2.96
N GLU A 115 11.96 -3.07 -4.04
CA GLU A 115 11.69 -2.41 -5.33
C GLU A 115 10.45 -1.49 -5.26
N ARG A 116 9.51 -1.78 -4.37
CA ARG A 116 8.32 -0.95 -4.15
C ARG A 116 8.60 0.09 -3.07
N ARG A 117 8.11 1.30 -3.28
CA ARG A 117 8.20 2.32 -2.24
C ARG A 117 7.29 1.93 -1.07
N THR A 118 7.81 1.95 0.14
CA THR A 118 7.02 1.70 1.37
C THR A 118 5.76 2.57 1.44
N GLY A 119 5.84 3.79 0.88
CA GLY A 119 4.70 4.70 0.74
C GLY A 119 3.57 4.15 -0.12
N ASP A 120 3.86 3.44 -1.21
CA ASP A 120 2.85 2.88 -2.11
C ASP A 120 2.10 1.74 -1.41
N ILE A 121 2.80 0.87 -0.68
CA ILE A 121 2.19 -0.20 0.13
C ILE A 121 1.30 0.39 1.23
N LYS A 122 1.77 1.43 1.92
CA LYS A 122 0.98 2.16 2.92
C LYS A 122 -0.30 2.75 2.31
N THR A 123 -0.19 3.36 1.13
CA THR A 123 -1.35 3.95 0.43
C THR A 123 -2.37 2.88 0.08
N VAL A 124 -1.96 1.70 -0.39
CA VAL A 124 -2.88 0.59 -0.67
C VAL A 124 -3.57 0.11 0.61
N LEU A 125 -2.82 -0.15 1.69
CA LEU A 125 -3.36 -0.68 2.94
C LEU A 125 -4.32 0.29 3.66
N ASN A 126 -4.07 1.59 3.59
CA ASN A 126 -4.89 2.59 4.27
C ASN A 126 -5.92 3.23 3.32
N GLU A 127 -5.45 3.90 2.26
CA GLU A 127 -6.28 4.78 1.45
C GLU A 127 -7.07 4.03 0.38
N ASP A 128 -6.41 3.12 -0.37
CA ASP A 128 -7.07 2.44 -1.48
C ASP A 128 -8.07 1.38 -0.96
N ILE A 129 -7.75 0.63 0.10
CA ILE A 129 -8.70 -0.28 0.72
C ILE A 129 -9.89 0.49 1.33
N GLU A 130 -9.68 1.68 1.90
CA GLU A 130 -10.77 2.52 2.44
C GLU A 130 -11.75 3.00 1.34
N LYS A 131 -11.25 3.25 0.11
CA LYS A 131 -12.14 3.54 -1.03
C LYS A 131 -13.11 2.40 -1.35
N LEU A 132 -12.74 1.14 -1.03
CA LEU A 132 -13.63 0.00 -1.18
C LEU A 132 -14.80 0.05 -0.19
N GLU A 133 -14.59 0.59 1.03
CA GLU A 133 -15.66 0.82 1.99
C GLU A 133 -16.70 1.78 1.44
N LEU A 134 -16.26 2.95 0.96
CA LEU A 134 -17.15 3.96 0.40
C LEU A 134 -18.07 3.37 -0.69
N PHE A 135 -17.52 2.46 -1.50
CA PHE A 135 -18.30 1.78 -2.53
C PHE A 135 -19.30 0.78 -1.93
N LEU A 136 -18.84 -0.11 -1.05
CA LEU A 136 -19.66 -1.20 -0.51
C LEU A 136 -20.72 -0.69 0.47
N ALA A 137 -20.38 0.29 1.33
CA ALA A 137 -21.25 0.80 2.38
C ALA A 137 -22.24 1.87 1.90
N HIS A 138 -21.85 2.68 0.92
CA HIS A 138 -22.66 3.83 0.46
C HIS A 138 -23.05 3.70 -1.01
N ASN A 139 -22.07 3.66 -1.92
CA ASN A 139 -22.35 3.77 -3.35
C ASN A 139 -23.24 2.62 -3.86
N LEU A 140 -23.08 1.40 -3.36
CA LEU A 140 -23.83 0.24 -3.82
C LEU A 140 -25.30 0.26 -3.36
N PRO A 141 -25.65 0.50 -2.07
CA PRO A 141 -27.03 0.70 -1.64
C PRO A 141 -27.70 1.92 -2.26
N ASP A 142 -26.96 3.05 -2.37
CA ASP A 142 -27.47 4.29 -2.95
C ASP A 142 -27.79 4.14 -4.43
N LEU A 143 -26.91 3.48 -5.21
CA LEU A 143 -27.15 3.15 -6.61
C LEU A 143 -28.48 2.42 -6.78
N VAL A 144 -28.72 1.41 -5.93
CA VAL A 144 -29.96 0.62 -6.00
C VAL A 144 -31.17 1.48 -5.64
N CYS A 145 -31.09 2.27 -4.57
CA CYS A 145 -32.16 3.14 -4.12
C CYS A 145 -32.51 4.19 -5.18
N TYR A 146 -31.51 4.88 -5.75
CA TYR A 146 -31.70 5.93 -6.78
C TYR A 146 -32.14 5.39 -8.15
N MET A 147 -31.93 4.10 -8.43
CA MET A 147 -32.43 3.48 -9.65
C MET A 147 -33.87 2.94 -9.48
N VAL A 148 -34.15 2.30 -8.33
CA VAL A 148 -35.44 1.63 -8.10
C VAL A 148 -36.60 2.63 -7.99
N GLY A 149 -36.37 3.77 -7.30
CA GLY A 149 -37.41 4.81 -7.14
C GLY A 149 -37.95 5.35 -8.46
N PRO A 150 -37.09 5.96 -9.30
CA PRO A 150 -37.53 6.46 -10.62
C PRO A 150 -38.14 5.42 -11.53
N VAL A 151 -37.59 4.18 -11.54
CA VAL A 151 -38.18 3.08 -12.34
C VAL A 151 -39.59 2.74 -11.87
N ALA A 152 -39.78 2.64 -10.54
CA ALA A 152 -41.12 2.37 -9.99
C ALA A 152 -42.11 3.49 -10.29
N ILE A 153 -41.70 4.76 -10.20
CA ILE A 153 -42.53 5.92 -10.54
C ILE A 153 -42.85 5.89 -12.04
N PHE A 154 -41.88 5.62 -12.90
CA PHE A 154 -42.09 5.52 -14.34
C PHE A 154 -43.11 4.43 -14.68
N ILE A 155 -42.99 3.23 -14.10
CA ILE A 155 -43.95 2.13 -14.28
C ILE A 155 -45.34 2.57 -13.83
N TYR A 156 -45.45 3.29 -12.73
CA TYR A 156 -46.73 3.84 -12.28
C TYR A 156 -47.33 4.86 -13.27
N LEU A 157 -46.53 5.80 -13.77
CA LEU A 157 -46.96 6.76 -14.79
C LEU A 157 -47.46 6.07 -16.07
N MET A 158 -46.84 4.96 -16.45
CA MET A 158 -47.30 4.12 -17.59
C MET A 158 -48.70 3.53 -17.36
N THR A 159 -49.09 3.24 -16.12
CA THR A 159 -50.46 2.76 -15.82
C THR A 159 -51.51 3.86 -15.91
N VAL A 160 -51.10 5.14 -15.79
CA VAL A 160 -52.02 6.30 -15.90
C VAL A 160 -52.17 6.78 -17.32
N ASN A 161 -51.06 7.03 -18.04
CA ASN A 161 -51.07 7.44 -19.44
C ASN A 161 -49.76 7.13 -20.15
N ILE A 162 -49.75 6.13 -21.04
CA ILE A 162 -48.56 5.63 -21.73
C ILE A 162 -47.87 6.71 -22.57
N PRO A 163 -48.55 7.47 -23.45
CA PRO A 163 -47.91 8.51 -24.26
C PRO A 163 -47.16 9.56 -23.44
N LEU A 164 -47.78 10.08 -22.37
CA LEU A 164 -47.14 11.09 -21.51
C LEU A 164 -45.98 10.50 -20.67
N ALA A 165 -46.11 9.26 -20.20
CA ALA A 165 -45.03 8.57 -19.51
C ALA A 165 -43.80 8.40 -20.42
N LEU A 166 -43.99 8.06 -21.70
CA LEU A 166 -42.86 7.98 -22.64
C LEU A 166 -42.25 9.36 -22.92
N VAL A 167 -43.05 10.40 -23.03
CA VAL A 167 -42.55 11.78 -23.18
C VAL A 167 -41.74 12.21 -21.97
N SER A 168 -42.08 11.78 -20.75
CA SER A 168 -41.31 12.11 -19.54
C SER A 168 -39.89 11.57 -19.55
N LEU A 169 -39.54 10.57 -20.38
CA LEU A 169 -38.17 10.06 -20.55
C LEU A 169 -37.33 10.90 -21.51
N VAL A 170 -37.93 11.77 -22.34
CA VAL A 170 -37.16 12.55 -23.34
C VAL A 170 -36.04 13.36 -22.71
N PRO A 171 -36.23 14.09 -21.58
CA PRO A 171 -35.16 14.80 -20.91
C PRO A 171 -33.99 13.89 -20.48
N LEU A 172 -34.30 12.69 -19.99
CA LEU A 172 -33.29 11.70 -19.59
C LEU A 172 -32.47 11.21 -20.79
N ILE A 173 -33.14 10.90 -21.92
CA ILE A 173 -32.46 10.45 -23.14
C ILE A 173 -31.51 11.52 -23.64
N LEU A 174 -31.94 12.78 -23.68
CA LEU A 174 -31.12 13.91 -24.08
C LEU A 174 -29.95 14.12 -23.10
N ALA A 175 -30.19 14.02 -21.80
CA ALA A 175 -29.17 14.14 -20.76
C ALA A 175 -28.10 13.05 -20.90
N VAL A 176 -28.48 11.79 -21.15
CA VAL A 176 -27.54 10.68 -21.39
C VAL A 176 -26.71 10.91 -22.66
N VAL A 177 -27.30 11.43 -23.73
CA VAL A 177 -26.58 11.78 -24.96
C VAL A 177 -25.52 12.87 -24.67
N VAL A 178 -25.91 13.94 -23.95
CA VAL A 178 -24.99 15.02 -23.56
C VAL A 178 -23.81 14.49 -22.73
N MET A 179 -24.10 13.61 -21.76
CA MET A 179 -23.05 12.96 -20.95
C MET A 179 -22.14 12.08 -21.81
N GLY A 180 -22.69 11.31 -22.74
CA GLY A 180 -21.91 10.48 -23.66
C GLY A 180 -20.96 11.31 -24.54
N VAL A 181 -21.43 12.44 -25.04
CA VAL A 181 -20.61 13.40 -25.81
C VAL A 181 -19.54 14.02 -24.92
N MET A 182 -19.87 14.39 -23.68
CA MET A 182 -18.93 14.93 -22.72
C MET A 182 -17.78 13.94 -22.45
N PHE A 183 -18.08 12.71 -22.10
CA PHE A 183 -17.06 11.68 -21.83
C PHE A 183 -16.15 11.44 -23.03
N ARG A 184 -16.71 11.39 -24.23
CA ARG A 184 -15.93 11.23 -25.46
C ARG A 184 -15.00 12.42 -25.73
N ASN A 185 -15.43 13.65 -25.44
CA ASN A 185 -14.65 14.86 -25.68
C ASN A 185 -13.62 15.16 -24.56
N THR A 186 -13.74 14.49 -23.42
CA THR A 186 -12.84 14.63 -22.27
C THR A 186 -11.92 13.43 -22.06
N ASP A 187 -11.87 12.53 -23.05
CA ASP A 187 -10.98 11.35 -23.00
C ASP A 187 -9.53 11.78 -22.79
N GLY A 188 -8.86 11.14 -21.84
CA GLY A 188 -7.48 11.46 -21.43
C GLY A 188 -7.30 12.76 -20.62
N LEU A 189 -8.33 13.60 -20.44
CA LEU A 189 -8.24 14.84 -19.66
C LEU A 189 -8.06 14.51 -18.16
N MET A 190 -8.81 13.55 -17.65
CA MET A 190 -8.73 13.10 -16.26
C MET A 190 -7.37 12.45 -15.96
N ASP A 191 -6.80 11.70 -16.92
CA ASP A 191 -5.46 11.11 -16.76
C ASP A 191 -4.38 12.19 -16.71
N ARG A 192 -4.53 13.28 -17.48
CA ARG A 192 -3.62 14.44 -17.40
C ARG A 192 -3.76 15.18 -16.08
N ALA A 193 -4.99 15.39 -15.60
CA ALA A 193 -5.25 16.01 -14.30
C ALA A 193 -4.63 15.18 -13.16
N ASN A 194 -4.82 13.87 -13.16
CA ASN A 194 -4.21 12.97 -12.17
C ASN A 194 -2.68 12.99 -12.21
N ARG A 195 -2.07 13.08 -13.40
CA ARG A 195 -0.61 13.23 -13.53
C ARG A 195 -0.12 14.56 -12.97
N SER A 196 -0.83 15.65 -13.21
CA SER A 196 -0.49 16.98 -12.65
C SER A 196 -0.53 16.97 -11.12
N ILE A 197 -1.55 16.35 -10.51
CA ILE A 197 -1.64 16.16 -9.04
C ILE A 197 -0.46 15.33 -8.52
N THR A 198 -0.11 14.25 -9.22
CA THR A 198 1.03 13.39 -8.84
C THR A 198 2.35 14.17 -8.90
N THR A 199 2.53 14.99 -9.92
CA THR A 199 3.70 15.86 -10.08
C THR A 199 3.76 16.88 -8.95
N LEU A 200 2.67 17.56 -8.65
CA LEU A 200 2.59 18.53 -7.53
C LEU A 200 2.94 17.86 -6.20
N ASN A 201 2.37 16.69 -5.91
CA ASN A 201 2.67 15.93 -4.69
C ASN A 201 4.15 15.58 -4.58
N SER A 202 4.77 15.15 -5.68
CA SER A 202 6.21 14.82 -5.73
C SER A 202 7.08 16.04 -5.46
N VAL A 203 6.77 17.19 -6.08
CA VAL A 203 7.48 18.46 -5.88
C VAL A 203 7.28 18.98 -4.46
N MET A 204 6.08 18.83 -3.89
CA MET A 204 5.78 19.21 -2.50
C MET A 204 6.62 18.41 -1.50
N ILE A 205 6.69 17.09 -1.68
CA ILE A 205 7.51 16.20 -0.83
C ILE A 205 8.99 16.59 -0.95
N GLU A 206 9.49 16.82 -2.17
CA GLU A 206 10.87 17.26 -2.40
C GLU A 206 11.15 18.61 -1.69
N TYR A 207 10.24 19.58 -1.81
CA TYR A 207 10.35 20.88 -1.19
C TYR A 207 10.39 20.79 0.34
N ILE A 208 9.47 20.03 0.95
CA ILE A 208 9.38 19.87 2.42
C ILE A 208 10.60 19.10 2.94
N SER A 209 10.95 17.98 2.31
CA SER A 209 12.09 17.13 2.72
C SER A 209 13.44 17.85 2.56
N GLY A 210 13.56 18.68 1.52
CA GLY A 210 14.73 19.48 1.23
C GLY A 210 14.82 20.81 2.00
N MET A 211 13.87 21.14 2.87
CA MET A 211 13.75 22.47 3.50
C MET A 211 15.02 22.88 4.26
N LYS A 212 15.67 21.93 4.94
CA LYS A 212 16.94 22.21 5.66
C LYS A 212 18.04 22.65 4.69
N LEU A 213 18.15 21.98 3.55
CA LEU A 213 19.13 22.28 2.50
C LEU A 213 18.79 23.62 1.82
N ILE A 214 17.53 23.86 1.48
CA ILE A 214 17.03 25.10 0.89
C ILE A 214 17.39 26.29 1.77
N LYS A 215 17.18 26.19 3.09
CA LYS A 215 17.53 27.23 4.05
C LYS A 215 19.05 27.39 4.21
N ALA A 216 19.80 26.31 4.31
CA ALA A 216 21.25 26.33 4.49
C ALA A 216 21.97 27.02 3.31
N TYR A 217 21.51 26.79 2.09
CA TYR A 217 22.10 27.35 0.86
C TYR A 217 21.37 28.56 0.30
N ASN A 218 20.38 29.11 1.02
CA ASN A 218 19.58 30.26 0.59
C ASN A 218 18.95 30.10 -0.80
N MET A 219 18.53 28.87 -1.14
CA MET A 219 17.91 28.52 -2.44
C MET A 219 16.40 28.77 -2.49
N GLY A 220 15.84 29.56 -1.56
CA GLY A 220 14.40 29.73 -1.39
C GLY A 220 13.68 30.17 -2.66
N SER A 221 14.25 31.09 -3.44
CA SER A 221 13.62 31.60 -4.65
C SER A 221 13.50 30.56 -5.78
N LYS A 222 14.54 29.77 -6.05
CA LYS A 222 14.53 28.72 -7.10
C LYS A 222 13.63 27.55 -6.73
N SER A 223 13.70 27.06 -5.49
CA SER A 223 12.86 25.98 -5.02
C SER A 223 11.39 26.38 -4.95
N PHE A 224 11.11 27.63 -4.55
CA PHE A 224 9.77 28.19 -4.57
C PHE A 224 9.21 28.33 -5.99
N GLN A 225 10.02 28.71 -6.98
CA GLN A 225 9.59 28.78 -8.39
C GLN A 225 9.17 27.41 -8.93
N LYS A 226 9.92 26.34 -8.62
CA LYS A 226 9.56 24.97 -9.03
C LYS A 226 8.22 24.56 -8.43
N PHE A 227 8.03 24.80 -7.13
CA PHE A 227 6.79 24.49 -6.43
C PHE A 227 5.61 25.34 -6.92
N SER A 228 5.80 26.64 -7.07
CA SER A 228 4.79 27.57 -7.62
C SER A 228 4.41 27.21 -9.06
N GLY A 229 5.38 26.80 -9.88
CA GLY A 229 5.13 26.32 -11.24
C GLY A 229 4.24 25.08 -11.27
N ALA A 230 4.48 24.10 -10.40
CA ALA A 230 3.64 22.91 -10.29
C ALA A 230 2.20 23.24 -9.84
N ILE A 231 2.03 24.20 -8.92
CA ILE A 231 0.70 24.70 -8.51
C ILE A 231 -0.01 25.40 -9.68
N GLN A 232 0.71 26.21 -10.45
CA GLN A 232 0.13 26.91 -11.61
C GLN A 232 -0.31 25.92 -12.70
N GLU A 233 0.48 24.89 -12.95
CA GLU A 233 0.16 23.83 -13.90
C GLU A 233 -1.08 23.05 -13.46
N GLU A 234 -1.17 22.67 -12.18
CA GLU A 234 -2.34 21.99 -11.61
C GLU A 234 -3.59 22.89 -11.71
N ASN A 235 -3.48 24.18 -11.35
CA ASN A 235 -4.59 25.13 -11.46
C ASN A 235 -5.04 25.32 -12.93
N ALA A 236 -4.10 25.43 -13.87
CA ALA A 236 -4.41 25.51 -15.29
C ALA A 236 -5.15 24.26 -15.78
N MET A 237 -4.75 23.08 -15.31
CA MET A 237 -5.39 21.80 -15.63
C MET A 237 -6.83 21.73 -15.08
N TRP A 238 -7.05 22.16 -13.84
CA TRP A 238 -8.41 22.23 -13.28
C TRP A 238 -9.30 23.26 -13.98
N ASN A 239 -8.74 24.40 -14.39
CA ASN A 239 -9.45 25.39 -15.19
C ASN A 239 -9.84 24.84 -16.57
N GLU A 240 -8.95 24.09 -17.23
CA GLU A 240 -9.26 23.42 -18.50
C GLU A 240 -10.35 22.36 -18.30
N THR A 241 -10.25 21.55 -17.26
CA THR A 241 -11.23 20.53 -16.89
C THR A 241 -12.61 21.16 -16.65
N SER A 242 -12.67 22.22 -15.85
CA SER A 242 -13.92 22.94 -15.54
C SER A 242 -14.55 23.57 -16.78
N ARG A 243 -13.75 24.15 -17.67
CA ARG A 243 -14.25 24.72 -18.92
C ARG A 243 -14.82 23.67 -19.89
N ARG A 244 -14.22 22.47 -19.93
CA ARG A 244 -14.67 21.41 -20.84
C ARG A 244 -15.82 20.58 -20.27
N MET A 245 -15.82 20.32 -18.96
CA MET A 245 -16.84 19.50 -18.31
C MET A 245 -18.02 20.31 -17.76
N GLY A 246 -17.81 21.55 -17.35
CA GLY A 246 -18.82 22.39 -16.73
C GLY A 246 -20.07 22.62 -17.58
N PRO A 247 -19.95 23.12 -18.84
CA PRO A 247 -21.13 23.36 -19.67
C PRO A 247 -21.97 22.10 -19.98
N PRO A 248 -21.37 20.95 -20.40
CA PRO A 248 -22.14 19.71 -20.57
C PRO A 248 -22.79 19.22 -19.27
N TYR A 249 -22.11 19.36 -18.13
CA TYR A 249 -22.65 19.02 -16.82
C TYR A 249 -23.86 19.89 -16.48
N ALA A 250 -23.74 21.21 -16.62
CA ALA A 250 -24.86 22.12 -16.40
C ALA A 250 -26.05 21.81 -17.33
N THR A 251 -25.77 21.48 -18.61
CA THR A 251 -26.80 21.07 -19.56
C THR A 251 -27.49 19.77 -19.12
N PHE A 252 -26.75 18.79 -18.63
CA PHE A 252 -27.32 17.55 -18.07
C PHE A 252 -28.28 17.84 -16.91
N VAL A 253 -27.86 18.68 -15.94
CA VAL A 253 -28.70 19.05 -14.80
C VAL A 253 -29.97 19.74 -15.25
N VAL A 254 -29.83 20.75 -16.11
CA VAL A 254 -30.98 21.50 -16.65
C VAL A 254 -31.94 20.59 -17.42
N LEU A 255 -31.45 19.68 -18.24
CA LEU A 255 -32.31 18.75 -18.99
C LEU A 255 -33.11 17.85 -18.05
N ILE A 256 -32.52 17.34 -16.98
CA ILE A 256 -33.28 16.49 -16.01
C ILE A 256 -34.32 17.30 -15.27
N GLU A 257 -34.07 18.59 -14.98
CA GLU A 257 -34.99 19.46 -14.27
C GLU A 257 -36.07 20.11 -15.19
N CYS A 258 -35.83 20.13 -16.50
CA CYS A 258 -36.73 20.75 -17.49
C CYS A 258 -37.99 19.94 -17.84
N GLY A 259 -38.30 18.86 -17.13
CA GLY A 259 -39.48 18.00 -17.43
C GLY A 259 -40.79 18.79 -17.57
N MET A 260 -40.99 19.86 -16.79
CA MET A 260 -42.19 20.72 -16.88
C MET A 260 -42.39 21.36 -18.25
N LEU A 261 -41.32 21.72 -18.96
CA LEU A 261 -41.40 22.33 -20.29
C LEU A 261 -42.06 21.41 -21.31
N LEU A 262 -42.03 20.10 -21.10
CA LEU A 262 -42.71 19.11 -21.95
C LEU A 262 -44.06 18.69 -21.38
N MET A 263 -44.15 18.51 -20.05
CA MET A 263 -45.36 17.99 -19.41
C MET A 263 -46.49 18.98 -19.42
N VAL A 264 -46.25 20.29 -19.25
CA VAL A 264 -47.30 21.31 -19.22
C VAL A 264 -47.94 21.49 -20.61
N PRO A 265 -47.21 21.75 -21.70
CA PRO A 265 -47.86 21.95 -23.00
C PRO A 265 -48.47 20.66 -23.58
N LEU A 266 -47.76 19.55 -23.55
CA LEU A 266 -48.27 18.30 -24.11
C LEU A 266 -49.38 17.70 -23.25
N GLY A 267 -49.24 17.68 -21.93
CA GLY A 267 -50.29 17.26 -21.01
C GLY A 267 -51.54 18.13 -21.12
N GLY A 268 -51.34 19.47 -21.24
CA GLY A 268 -52.42 20.42 -21.50
C GLY A 268 -53.17 20.16 -22.81
N MET A 269 -52.45 19.80 -23.88
CA MET A 269 -53.09 19.41 -25.16
C MET A 269 -53.94 18.14 -25.01
N PHE A 270 -53.47 17.13 -24.28
CA PHE A 270 -54.22 15.89 -24.01
C PHE A 270 -55.45 16.18 -23.12
N PHE A 271 -55.32 17.07 -22.15
CA PHE A 271 -56.39 17.53 -21.29
C PHE A 271 -57.46 18.28 -22.08
N LEU A 272 -57.08 19.28 -22.91
CA LEU A 272 -58.01 20.05 -23.72
C LEU A 272 -58.76 19.19 -24.77
N LYS A 273 -58.12 18.11 -25.24
CA LYS A 273 -58.78 17.12 -26.13
C LYS A 273 -59.70 16.16 -25.38
N GLY A 274 -59.84 16.27 -24.06
CA GLY A 274 -60.66 15.39 -23.25
C GLY A 274 -60.12 13.96 -23.08
N SER A 275 -58.88 13.70 -23.52
CA SER A 275 -58.23 12.37 -23.44
C SER A 275 -57.47 12.14 -22.14
N LEU A 276 -57.36 13.15 -21.28
CA LEU A 276 -56.66 13.10 -19.99
C LEU A 276 -57.52 13.77 -18.92
N ALA A 277 -57.69 13.11 -17.76
CA ALA A 277 -58.38 13.72 -16.62
C ALA A 277 -57.53 14.84 -16.00
N ALA A 278 -58.15 15.82 -15.33
CA ALA A 278 -57.46 16.92 -14.66
C ALA A 278 -56.50 16.44 -13.58
N SER A 279 -56.88 15.45 -12.80
CA SER A 279 -56.05 14.80 -11.79
C SER A 279 -54.80 14.17 -12.39
N ALA A 280 -54.94 13.46 -13.52
CA ALA A 280 -53.81 12.86 -14.23
C ALA A 280 -52.91 13.92 -14.87
N PHE A 281 -53.46 14.99 -15.43
CA PHE A 281 -52.66 16.11 -15.93
C PHE A 281 -51.76 16.71 -14.85
N LEU A 282 -52.31 17.02 -13.68
CA LEU A 282 -51.54 17.55 -12.55
C LEU A 282 -50.52 16.54 -12.03
N LEU A 283 -50.84 15.24 -12.02
CA LEU A 283 -49.87 14.20 -11.67
C LEU A 283 -48.63 14.25 -12.59
N PHE A 284 -48.86 14.32 -13.92
CA PHE A 284 -47.74 14.38 -14.87
C PHE A 284 -46.97 15.69 -14.79
N VAL A 285 -47.63 16.83 -14.57
CA VAL A 285 -46.95 18.12 -14.36
C VAL A 285 -46.06 18.08 -13.14
N TYR A 286 -46.48 17.49 -12.03
CA TYR A 286 -45.69 17.43 -10.80
C TYR A 286 -44.74 16.24 -10.78
N VAL A 287 -45.27 15.01 -10.85
CA VAL A 287 -44.44 13.79 -10.69
C VAL A 287 -43.67 13.49 -11.96
N GLY A 288 -44.31 13.57 -13.15
CA GLY A 288 -43.66 13.28 -14.42
C GLY A 288 -42.54 14.24 -14.81
N SER A 289 -42.48 15.42 -14.19
CA SER A 289 -41.40 16.39 -14.40
C SER A 289 -40.26 16.25 -13.39
N MET A 290 -40.53 15.73 -12.19
CA MET A 290 -39.57 15.78 -11.08
C MET A 290 -38.92 14.43 -10.72
N TYR A 291 -39.51 13.29 -11.08
CA TYR A 291 -39.00 11.98 -10.66
C TYR A 291 -37.56 11.67 -11.19
N LEU A 292 -37.19 12.30 -12.32
CA LEU A 292 -35.84 12.16 -12.88
C LEU A 292 -34.76 12.86 -12.05
N THR A 293 -35.12 13.82 -11.20
CA THR A 293 -34.15 14.49 -10.33
C THR A 293 -33.54 13.54 -9.31
N GLU A 294 -34.24 12.47 -8.95
CA GLU A 294 -33.72 11.39 -8.08
C GLU A 294 -32.55 10.63 -8.72
N ILE A 295 -32.37 10.71 -10.05
CA ILE A 295 -31.24 10.07 -10.77
C ILE A 295 -29.97 10.92 -10.68
N ARG A 296 -30.06 12.21 -10.34
CA ARG A 296 -28.93 13.13 -10.31
C ARG A 296 -27.74 12.64 -9.46
N PRO A 297 -27.93 12.07 -8.25
CA PRO A 297 -26.81 11.56 -7.44
C PRO A 297 -26.03 10.43 -8.11
N LEU A 298 -26.60 9.70 -9.07
CA LEU A 298 -25.89 8.63 -9.79
C LEU A 298 -24.66 9.12 -10.55
N GLN A 299 -24.61 10.40 -10.90
CA GLN A 299 -23.46 10.98 -11.58
C GLN A 299 -22.23 11.04 -10.67
N GLU A 300 -22.39 11.39 -9.40
CA GLU A 300 -21.31 11.40 -8.42
C GLU A 300 -20.75 9.99 -8.19
N LEU A 301 -21.61 8.98 -8.24
CA LEU A 301 -21.22 7.57 -8.15
C LEU A 301 -20.26 7.14 -9.26
N GLY A 302 -20.36 7.74 -10.46
CA GLY A 302 -19.50 7.41 -11.61
C GLY A 302 -18.03 7.71 -11.33
N THR A 303 -17.73 8.85 -10.71
CA THR A 303 -16.35 9.24 -10.33
C THR A 303 -15.80 8.32 -9.23
N ASN A 304 -16.61 8.06 -8.21
CA ASN A 304 -16.25 7.15 -7.12
C ASN A 304 -15.98 5.74 -7.63
N PHE A 305 -16.76 5.28 -8.61
CA PHE A 305 -16.58 3.96 -9.22
C PHE A 305 -15.24 3.79 -9.93
N ALA A 306 -14.77 4.81 -10.64
CA ALA A 306 -13.44 4.79 -11.27
C ALA A 306 -12.31 4.68 -10.22
N ASN A 307 -12.42 5.41 -9.10
CA ASN A 307 -11.47 5.35 -7.99
C ASN A 307 -11.42 3.95 -7.35
N VAL A 308 -12.59 3.33 -7.17
CA VAL A 308 -12.70 1.97 -6.63
C VAL A 308 -12.07 0.94 -7.56
N LEU A 309 -12.32 1.03 -8.88
CA LEU A 309 -11.67 0.14 -9.85
C LEU A 309 -10.14 0.29 -9.83
N GLY A 310 -9.63 1.50 -9.61
CA GLY A 310 -8.21 1.78 -9.41
C GLY A 310 -7.68 1.11 -8.14
N ALA A 311 -8.39 1.25 -7.02
CA ALA A 311 -8.04 0.63 -5.75
C ALA A 311 -8.00 -0.91 -5.82
N ILE A 312 -8.99 -1.54 -6.46
CA ILE A 312 -9.01 -2.99 -6.70
C ILE A 312 -7.78 -3.41 -7.51
N THR A 313 -7.43 -2.65 -8.56
CA THR A 313 -6.26 -2.96 -9.41
C THR A 313 -4.98 -2.94 -8.61
N LYS A 314 -4.72 -1.87 -7.84
CA LYS A 314 -3.52 -1.74 -7.02
C LYS A 314 -3.42 -2.81 -5.93
N THR A 315 -4.56 -3.12 -5.28
CA THR A 315 -4.62 -4.21 -4.28
C THR A 315 -4.29 -5.56 -4.93
N LYS A 316 -4.86 -5.82 -6.13
CA LYS A 316 -4.57 -7.01 -6.90
C LYS A 316 -3.10 -7.09 -7.30
N GLU A 317 -2.49 -6.00 -7.75
CA GLU A 317 -1.06 -5.94 -8.10
C GLU A 317 -0.13 -6.31 -6.95
N ILE A 318 -0.54 -6.09 -5.70
CA ILE A 318 0.20 -6.58 -4.53
C ILE A 318 -0.04 -8.07 -4.35
N LEU A 319 -1.30 -8.54 -4.42
CA LEU A 319 -1.65 -9.94 -4.22
C LEU A 319 -1.18 -10.87 -5.35
N ASP A 320 -0.95 -10.34 -6.55
CA ASP A 320 -0.42 -11.09 -7.69
C ASP A 320 1.12 -11.22 -7.66
N VAL A 321 1.80 -10.56 -6.72
CA VAL A 321 3.25 -10.74 -6.55
C VAL A 321 3.51 -12.20 -6.18
N PRO A 322 4.37 -12.92 -6.91
CA PRO A 322 4.65 -14.31 -6.61
C PRO A 322 5.31 -14.44 -5.23
N VAL A 323 4.84 -15.40 -4.45
CA VAL A 323 5.49 -15.85 -3.22
C VAL A 323 6.47 -16.96 -3.55
N TYR A 324 7.51 -17.11 -2.74
CA TYR A 324 8.45 -18.20 -2.95
C TYR A 324 7.81 -19.55 -2.66
N GLU A 325 7.92 -20.44 -3.63
CA GLU A 325 7.60 -21.85 -3.49
C GLU A 325 8.88 -22.61 -3.11
N GLY A 326 8.74 -23.63 -2.33
CA GLY A 326 9.82 -24.51 -1.89
C GLY A 326 9.33 -25.34 -0.70
N GLY A 327 9.66 -26.61 -0.67
CA GLY A 327 9.14 -27.53 0.32
C GLY A 327 10.19 -28.38 1.02
N LYS A 328 11.47 -28.30 0.61
CA LYS A 328 12.54 -29.06 1.26
C LYS A 328 12.92 -28.40 2.59
N ASP A 329 13.22 -29.24 3.57
CA ASP A 329 13.76 -28.82 4.85
C ASP A 329 15.18 -28.27 4.71
N PHE A 330 15.59 -27.43 5.67
CA PHE A 330 16.93 -26.85 5.70
C PHE A 330 17.97 -27.96 5.98
N PRO A 331 19.09 -28.03 5.22
CA PRO A 331 20.09 -29.06 5.37
C PRO A 331 20.86 -28.94 6.69
N LYS A 332 21.40 -30.05 7.16
CA LYS A 332 22.27 -30.10 8.35
C LYS A 332 23.70 -29.61 8.08
N ASN A 333 24.17 -29.74 6.85
CA ASN A 333 25.42 -29.15 6.40
C ASN A 333 25.14 -27.71 5.95
N HIS A 334 25.89 -26.75 6.45
CA HIS A 334 25.69 -25.32 6.18
C HIS A 334 26.74 -24.78 5.21
N GLU A 335 27.36 -25.63 4.40
CA GLU A 335 28.22 -25.23 3.30
C GLU A 335 27.41 -24.41 2.28
N ILE A 336 27.97 -23.29 1.84
CA ILE A 336 27.32 -22.39 0.89
C ILE A 336 28.13 -22.39 -0.40
N GLU A 337 27.46 -22.65 -1.53
CA GLU A 337 28.09 -22.63 -2.85
C GLU A 337 27.31 -21.71 -3.81
N LEU A 338 28.01 -20.81 -4.48
CA LEU A 338 27.52 -20.08 -5.63
C LEU A 338 28.20 -20.68 -6.87
N LYS A 339 27.41 -21.10 -7.87
CA LYS A 339 27.89 -21.73 -9.11
C LYS A 339 27.47 -20.92 -10.30
N ASN A 340 28.44 -20.26 -10.97
CA ASN A 340 28.24 -19.45 -12.17
C ASN A 340 27.07 -18.45 -12.05
N VAL A 341 26.97 -17.76 -10.92
CA VAL A 341 25.83 -16.90 -10.60
C VAL A 341 25.91 -15.60 -11.38
N ARG A 342 24.83 -15.30 -12.12
CA ARG A 342 24.58 -14.00 -12.76
C ARG A 342 23.32 -13.39 -12.17
N PHE A 343 23.40 -12.08 -11.89
CA PHE A 343 22.29 -11.34 -11.30
C PHE A 343 22.23 -9.88 -11.73
N SER A 344 21.02 -9.39 -11.97
CA SER A 344 20.68 -8.01 -12.28
C SER A 344 19.40 -7.61 -11.57
N TYR A 345 19.34 -6.43 -10.94
CA TYR A 345 18.10 -5.92 -10.31
C TYR A 345 17.08 -5.44 -11.35
N ASP A 346 17.53 -4.84 -12.45
CA ASP A 346 16.68 -4.22 -13.48
C ASP A 346 16.55 -5.06 -14.77
N GLY A 347 17.19 -6.23 -14.81
CA GLY A 347 17.27 -7.11 -15.98
C GLY A 347 18.09 -6.52 -17.14
N LYS A 348 18.80 -5.40 -16.95
CA LYS A 348 19.59 -4.71 -17.98
C LYS A 348 21.06 -4.62 -17.64
N THR A 349 21.37 -4.31 -16.37
CA THR A 349 22.72 -4.09 -15.90
C THR A 349 23.09 -5.20 -14.92
N ASP A 350 24.06 -6.04 -15.30
CA ASP A 350 24.53 -7.12 -14.43
C ASP A 350 25.29 -6.55 -13.24
N VAL A 351 24.89 -6.96 -12.04
CA VAL A 351 25.59 -6.65 -10.79
C VAL A 351 26.54 -7.76 -10.42
N LEU A 352 26.23 -9.00 -10.80
CA LEU A 352 27.10 -10.16 -10.65
C LEU A 352 27.18 -10.92 -11.99
N GLN A 353 28.39 -11.36 -12.38
CA GLN A 353 28.67 -12.03 -13.64
C GLN A 353 29.54 -13.28 -13.41
N GLY A 354 28.92 -14.47 -13.51
CA GLY A 354 29.62 -15.75 -13.41
C GLY A 354 30.33 -15.97 -12.07
N VAL A 355 29.71 -15.55 -10.97
CA VAL A 355 30.27 -15.65 -9.63
C VAL A 355 30.33 -17.10 -9.17
N ASN A 356 31.55 -17.53 -8.74
CA ASN A 356 31.79 -18.81 -8.11
C ASN A 356 32.38 -18.58 -6.71
N LEU A 357 31.80 -19.18 -5.68
CA LEU A 357 32.25 -19.07 -4.29
C LEU A 357 31.84 -20.33 -3.52
N THR A 358 32.74 -20.87 -2.73
CA THR A 358 32.44 -21.93 -1.76
C THR A 358 32.89 -21.52 -0.37
N ILE A 359 31.95 -21.57 0.58
CA ILE A 359 32.14 -21.29 2.01
C ILE A 359 31.82 -22.59 2.76
N LYS A 360 32.80 -23.19 3.42
CA LYS A 360 32.63 -24.46 4.12
C LYS A 360 31.78 -24.29 5.39
N ASP A 361 31.17 -25.38 5.85
CA ASP A 361 30.43 -25.39 7.10
C ASP A 361 31.36 -25.00 8.28
N GLY A 362 30.91 -24.03 9.08
CA GLY A 362 31.69 -23.46 10.20
C GLY A 362 32.79 -22.48 9.79
N GLU A 363 33.00 -22.21 8.50
CA GLU A 363 34.01 -21.26 8.01
C GLU A 363 33.56 -19.79 8.17
N ARG A 364 34.51 -18.91 8.45
CA ARG A 364 34.29 -17.45 8.48
C ARG A 364 34.92 -16.81 7.26
N MET A 365 34.09 -16.38 6.32
CA MET A 365 34.46 -15.77 5.05
C MET A 365 34.26 -14.27 5.07
N ALA A 366 35.27 -13.49 4.69
CA ALA A 366 35.12 -12.07 4.45
C ALA A 366 34.90 -11.77 2.98
N LEU A 367 33.91 -10.91 2.67
CA LEU A 367 33.69 -10.34 1.34
C LEU A 367 34.27 -8.92 1.30
N VAL A 368 35.29 -8.68 0.49
CA VAL A 368 35.99 -7.40 0.34
C VAL A 368 35.86 -6.91 -1.11
N GLY A 369 35.79 -5.60 -1.30
CA GLY A 369 35.71 -5.01 -2.65
C GLY A 369 35.21 -3.57 -2.60
N GLN A 370 35.26 -2.88 -3.73
CA GLN A 370 34.80 -1.49 -3.83
C GLN A 370 33.31 -1.35 -3.48
N SER A 371 32.89 -0.13 -3.12
CA SER A 371 31.45 0.15 -2.99
C SER A 371 30.74 -0.06 -4.33
N GLY A 372 29.61 -0.76 -4.31
CA GLY A 372 28.90 -1.11 -5.54
C GLY A 372 29.41 -2.34 -6.30
N ALA A 373 30.45 -3.04 -5.83
CA ALA A 373 31.00 -4.22 -6.50
C ALA A 373 30.08 -5.48 -6.46
N GLY A 374 28.98 -5.45 -5.70
CA GLY A 374 28.06 -6.57 -5.60
C GLY A 374 28.13 -7.39 -4.29
N LYS A 375 28.89 -6.94 -3.29
CA LYS A 375 29.04 -7.66 -2.01
C LYS A 375 27.68 -7.89 -1.30
N SER A 376 26.87 -6.84 -1.16
CA SER A 376 25.53 -6.96 -0.55
C SER A 376 24.61 -7.83 -1.38
N THR A 377 24.74 -7.79 -2.70
CA THR A 377 23.98 -8.66 -3.62
C THR A 377 24.29 -10.14 -3.38
N VAL A 378 25.55 -10.50 -3.13
CA VAL A 378 25.92 -11.89 -2.79
C VAL A 378 25.18 -12.38 -1.55
N ILE A 379 25.15 -11.58 -0.47
CA ILE A 379 24.44 -11.97 0.77
C ILE A 379 22.92 -11.98 0.59
N GLU A 380 22.36 -11.09 -0.22
CA GLU A 380 20.94 -11.06 -0.53
C GLU A 380 20.49 -12.31 -1.32
N LEU A 381 21.34 -12.80 -2.24
CA LEU A 381 21.08 -14.05 -2.97
C LEU A 381 21.22 -15.29 -2.08
N ILE A 382 22.21 -15.34 -1.19
CA ILE A 382 22.37 -16.43 -0.20
C ILE A 382 21.14 -16.50 0.72
N SER A 383 20.60 -15.34 1.12
CA SER A 383 19.41 -15.24 1.96
C SER A 383 18.11 -15.42 1.18
N ARG A 384 18.19 -15.67 -0.13
CA ARG A 384 17.06 -15.75 -1.05
C ARG A 384 16.13 -14.53 -0.96
N PHE A 385 16.70 -13.31 -0.83
CA PHE A 385 15.90 -12.09 -1.00
C PHE A 385 15.54 -11.86 -2.45
N TYR A 386 16.37 -12.37 -3.36
CA TYR A 386 16.16 -12.45 -4.80
C TYR A 386 16.54 -13.83 -5.32
N ASP A 387 15.91 -14.26 -6.41
CA ASP A 387 16.30 -15.45 -7.16
C ASP A 387 17.33 -15.07 -8.24
N VAL A 388 18.29 -15.94 -8.52
CA VAL A 388 19.32 -15.74 -9.56
C VAL A 388 18.70 -15.87 -10.96
N GLN A 389 19.20 -15.10 -11.94
CA GLN A 389 18.78 -15.26 -13.33
C GLN A 389 19.51 -16.43 -14.03
N GLU A 390 20.79 -16.62 -13.71
CA GLU A 390 21.58 -17.75 -14.23
C GLU A 390 22.47 -18.30 -13.11
N GLY A 391 22.80 -19.58 -13.19
CA GLY A 391 23.57 -20.28 -12.16
C GLY A 391 22.72 -20.75 -10.99
N GLU A 392 23.36 -21.09 -9.88
CA GLU A 392 22.74 -21.70 -8.70
C GLU A 392 23.38 -21.19 -7.42
N VAL A 393 22.54 -21.02 -6.37
CA VAL A 393 22.97 -20.85 -4.98
C VAL A 393 22.53 -22.06 -4.20
N LEU A 394 23.49 -22.75 -3.57
CA LEU A 394 23.27 -23.97 -2.83
C LEU A 394 23.62 -23.79 -1.36
N ILE A 395 22.82 -24.39 -0.47
CA ILE A 395 23.13 -24.55 0.95
C ILE A 395 23.11 -26.04 1.26
N GLY A 396 24.23 -26.58 1.74
CA GLY A 396 24.37 -28.01 2.00
C GLY A 396 24.09 -28.89 0.78
N GLY A 397 24.40 -28.39 -0.43
CA GLY A 397 24.17 -29.08 -1.69
C GLY A 397 22.73 -28.99 -2.22
N ILE A 398 21.82 -28.29 -1.53
CA ILE A 398 20.42 -28.09 -1.97
C ILE A 398 20.26 -26.66 -2.50
N ASN A 399 19.64 -26.52 -3.69
CA ASN A 399 19.37 -25.20 -4.27
C ASN A 399 18.41 -24.42 -3.36
N VAL A 400 18.74 -23.16 -3.06
CA VAL A 400 17.92 -22.30 -2.18
C VAL A 400 16.49 -22.14 -2.71
N ASN A 401 16.25 -22.28 -4.02
CA ASN A 401 14.93 -22.21 -4.64
C ASN A 401 14.04 -23.41 -4.29
N GLU A 402 14.64 -24.54 -3.88
CA GLU A 402 13.91 -25.74 -3.47
C GLU A 402 13.64 -25.78 -1.96
N LEU A 403 14.34 -24.97 -1.16
CA LEU A 403 14.17 -24.89 0.27
C LEU A 403 12.89 -24.12 0.64
N ASN A 404 12.24 -24.53 1.71
CA ASN A 404 11.15 -23.75 2.28
C ASN A 404 11.68 -22.39 2.77
N TYR A 405 11.09 -21.28 2.29
CA TYR A 405 11.56 -19.93 2.55
C TYR A 405 11.58 -19.58 4.05
N ASP A 406 10.56 -20.01 4.80
CA ASP A 406 10.51 -19.80 6.25
C ASP A 406 11.67 -20.52 6.96
N THR A 407 12.09 -21.70 6.46
CA THR A 407 13.23 -22.43 7.04
C THR A 407 14.55 -21.76 6.71
N ILE A 408 14.71 -21.14 5.53
CA ILE A 408 15.87 -20.31 5.20
C ILE A 408 15.96 -19.16 6.19
N LEU A 409 14.86 -18.40 6.34
CA LEU A 409 14.83 -17.25 7.25
C LEU A 409 15.04 -17.62 8.71
N LYS A 410 14.65 -18.80 9.16
CA LYS A 410 14.92 -19.31 10.52
C LYS A 410 16.39 -19.65 10.73
N ASN A 411 17.07 -20.18 9.72
CA ASN A 411 18.44 -20.70 9.83
C ASN A 411 19.54 -19.72 9.38
N ILE A 412 19.17 -18.53 8.91
CA ILE A 412 20.12 -17.45 8.58
C ILE A 412 19.84 -16.26 9.51
N ALA A 413 20.82 -15.81 10.28
CA ALA A 413 20.76 -14.57 11.03
C ALA A 413 21.52 -13.47 10.27
N ILE A 414 20.93 -12.28 10.17
CA ILE A 414 21.53 -11.14 9.47
C ILE A 414 21.60 -9.95 10.42
N VAL A 415 22.80 -9.37 10.55
CA VAL A 415 22.99 -8.08 11.21
C VAL A 415 23.22 -7.04 10.11
N PHE A 416 22.21 -6.22 9.84
CA PHE A 416 22.23 -5.21 8.78
C PHE A 416 23.06 -3.98 9.18
N GLN A 417 23.59 -3.28 8.19
CA GLN A 417 24.29 -2.01 8.34
C GLN A 417 23.44 -0.96 9.08
N LYS A 418 22.17 -0.83 8.70
CA LYS A 418 21.20 0.06 9.35
C LYS A 418 20.31 -0.74 10.29
N THR A 419 20.56 -0.61 11.58
CA THR A 419 19.75 -1.28 12.60
C THR A 419 18.41 -0.59 12.75
N PHE A 420 17.34 -1.36 12.56
CA PHE A 420 15.96 -0.94 12.81
C PHE A 420 15.50 -1.40 14.20
N LEU A 421 14.91 -0.48 14.97
CA LEU A 421 14.24 -0.78 16.23
C LEU A 421 12.78 -0.35 16.16
N THR A 422 11.87 -1.23 16.62
CA THR A 422 10.45 -0.92 16.75
C THR A 422 10.19 0.02 17.93
N ARG A 423 8.99 0.60 18.02
CA ARG A 423 8.61 1.47 19.14
C ARG A 423 8.34 0.73 20.44
N ASP A 424 8.49 -0.57 20.43
CA ASP A 424 8.25 -1.44 21.58
C ASP A 424 9.36 -1.31 22.65
N SER A 425 9.27 -2.10 23.73
CA SER A 425 10.30 -2.18 24.75
C SER A 425 11.60 -2.76 24.20
N VAL A 426 12.71 -2.57 24.92
CA VAL A 426 14.00 -3.21 24.59
C VAL A 426 13.84 -4.73 24.58
N LEU A 427 13.09 -5.29 25.53
CA LEU A 427 12.77 -6.72 25.61
C LEU A 427 12.18 -7.23 24.29
N GLU A 428 11.10 -6.61 23.83
CA GLU A 428 10.42 -7.02 22.59
C GLU A 428 11.28 -6.77 21.35
N ASN A 429 12.10 -5.74 21.38
CA ASN A 429 13.08 -5.49 20.32
C ASN A 429 14.16 -6.58 20.23
N ILE A 430 14.55 -7.23 21.31
CA ILE A 430 15.49 -8.35 21.29
C ILE A 430 14.76 -9.65 20.95
N ARG A 431 13.57 -9.89 21.51
CA ARG A 431 12.75 -11.07 21.23
C ARG A 431 12.34 -11.19 19.76
N MET A 432 11.98 -10.08 19.12
CA MET A 432 11.48 -10.05 17.74
C MET A 432 10.39 -11.10 17.47
N GLY A 433 9.43 -11.23 18.41
CA GLY A 433 8.30 -12.15 18.29
C GLY A 433 8.60 -13.61 18.68
N SER A 434 9.78 -13.91 19.23
CA SER A 434 10.03 -15.23 19.85
C SER A 434 9.42 -15.31 21.26
N ASP A 435 9.14 -16.53 21.74
CA ASP A 435 8.64 -16.81 23.08
C ASP A 435 9.76 -16.89 24.14
N ALA A 436 10.94 -16.32 23.84
CA ALA A 436 12.10 -16.39 24.74
C ALA A 436 11.80 -15.72 26.09
N SER A 437 12.21 -16.34 27.16
CA SER A 437 12.11 -15.80 28.52
C SER A 437 12.98 -14.57 28.72
N LEU A 438 12.70 -13.76 29.75
CA LEU A 438 13.54 -12.63 30.10
C LEU A 438 14.99 -13.06 30.40
N GLU A 439 15.19 -14.25 30.99
CA GLU A 439 16.52 -14.78 31.31
C GLU A 439 17.33 -15.11 30.06
N GLU A 440 16.69 -15.71 29.04
CA GLU A 440 17.33 -15.98 27.73
C GLU A 440 17.68 -14.68 27.01
N VAL A 441 16.76 -13.70 27.03
CA VAL A 441 17.03 -12.37 26.47
C VAL A 441 18.19 -11.68 27.16
N ARG A 442 18.25 -11.76 28.51
CA ARG A 442 19.38 -11.21 29.28
C ARG A 442 20.69 -11.92 28.99
N ALA A 443 20.65 -13.25 28.84
CA ALA A 443 21.83 -14.02 28.46
C ALA A 443 22.39 -13.55 27.10
N ALA A 444 21.52 -13.41 26.09
CA ALA A 444 21.89 -12.88 24.78
C ALA A 444 22.41 -11.43 24.85
N ALA A 445 21.80 -10.60 25.69
CA ALA A 445 22.24 -9.21 25.89
C ALA A 445 23.61 -9.10 26.57
N ARG A 446 23.94 -9.99 27.53
CA ARG A 446 25.28 -10.07 28.13
C ARG A 446 26.33 -10.47 27.10
N GLU A 447 26.05 -11.47 26.27
CA GLU A 447 26.98 -11.87 25.21
C GLU A 447 27.18 -10.74 24.18
N ALA A 448 26.12 -9.95 23.92
CA ALA A 448 26.16 -8.76 23.08
C ALA A 448 26.74 -7.51 23.76
N GLN A 449 27.25 -7.61 25.01
CA GLN A 449 27.83 -6.50 25.77
C GLN A 449 26.86 -5.30 25.92
N ILE A 450 25.56 -5.54 26.17
CA ILE A 450 24.52 -4.49 26.26
C ILE A 450 23.64 -4.60 27.51
N ASP A 451 23.70 -5.72 28.29
CA ASP A 451 22.85 -5.95 29.48
C ASP A 451 23.06 -4.85 30.53
N ASP A 452 24.33 -4.47 30.85
CA ASP A 452 24.62 -3.44 31.85
C ASP A 452 24.05 -2.07 31.45
N PHE A 453 24.15 -1.71 30.17
CA PHE A 453 23.51 -0.49 29.65
C PHE A 453 21.99 -0.56 29.78
N ILE A 454 21.37 -1.67 29.39
CA ILE A 454 19.90 -1.82 29.49
C ILE A 454 19.44 -1.71 30.94
N MET A 455 20.17 -2.34 31.87
CA MET A 455 19.89 -2.28 33.31
C MET A 455 20.10 -0.89 33.93
N SER A 456 20.89 -0.03 33.30
CA SER A 456 21.05 1.38 33.72
C SER A 456 19.91 2.29 33.28
N LEU A 457 19.02 1.83 32.38
CA LEU A 457 17.86 2.59 31.92
C LEU A 457 16.79 2.63 33.03
N PRO A 458 15.98 3.71 33.12
CA PRO A 458 14.98 3.87 34.18
C PRO A 458 14.02 2.69 34.35
N ASP A 459 13.57 2.08 33.23
CA ASP A 459 12.65 0.95 33.21
C ASP A 459 13.35 -0.35 32.78
N GLY A 460 14.67 -0.39 32.72
CA GLY A 460 15.46 -1.55 32.28
C GLY A 460 14.99 -2.08 30.93
N TYR A 461 14.68 -3.39 30.86
CA TYR A 461 14.19 -4.07 29.65
C TYR A 461 12.82 -3.60 29.16
N ASP A 462 11.98 -3.01 30.02
CA ASP A 462 10.67 -2.47 29.67
C ASP A 462 10.75 -1.05 29.08
N THR A 463 11.96 -0.46 29.05
CA THR A 463 12.19 0.86 28.48
C THR A 463 11.76 0.89 27.01
N LYS A 464 10.85 1.81 26.66
CA LYS A 464 10.40 2.01 25.28
C LYS A 464 11.43 2.75 24.44
N VAL A 465 11.77 2.17 23.30
CA VAL A 465 12.87 2.59 22.43
C VAL A 465 12.62 3.92 21.72
N GLY A 466 11.36 4.37 21.60
CA GLY A 466 10.98 5.57 20.85
C GLY A 466 10.97 5.33 19.34
N SER A 467 10.68 6.40 18.56
CA SER A 467 10.57 6.28 17.11
C SER A 467 11.92 5.92 16.48
N PHE A 468 12.00 4.73 15.87
CA PHE A 468 13.19 4.20 15.18
C PHE A 468 14.46 4.22 16.04
N GLY A 469 14.33 4.04 17.36
CA GLY A 469 15.46 4.04 18.27
C GLY A 469 16.11 5.42 18.48
N SER A 470 15.34 6.50 18.35
CA SER A 470 15.87 7.88 18.49
C SER A 470 16.55 8.18 19.83
N ARG A 471 16.33 7.36 20.85
CA ARG A 471 16.90 7.50 22.19
C ARG A 471 18.22 6.76 22.38
N PHE A 472 18.66 5.96 21.40
CA PHE A 472 19.85 5.12 21.47
C PHE A 472 20.91 5.57 20.49
N SER A 473 22.18 5.50 20.90
CA SER A 473 23.33 5.72 20.01
C SER A 473 23.43 4.65 18.93
N GLY A 474 24.24 4.88 17.90
CA GLY A 474 24.49 3.90 16.85
C GLY A 474 25.03 2.57 17.38
N GLY A 475 25.99 2.62 18.32
CA GLY A 475 26.60 1.43 18.92
C GLY A 475 25.62 0.64 19.79
N GLU A 476 24.76 1.29 20.58
CA GLU A 476 23.74 0.63 21.39
C GLU A 476 22.71 -0.08 20.50
N LYS A 477 22.21 0.57 19.43
CA LYS A 477 21.34 -0.07 18.45
C LYS A 477 21.97 -1.31 17.83
N GLN A 478 23.24 -1.22 17.50
CA GLN A 478 23.97 -2.31 16.89
C GLN A 478 24.14 -3.49 17.84
N ARG A 479 24.49 -3.24 19.12
CA ARG A 479 24.55 -4.30 20.14
C ARG A 479 23.18 -4.95 20.41
N ILE A 480 22.09 -4.19 20.35
CA ILE A 480 20.73 -4.76 20.40
C ILE A 480 20.49 -5.69 19.19
N ALA A 481 20.92 -5.30 17.97
CA ALA A 481 20.81 -6.16 16.79
C ALA A 481 21.68 -7.43 16.90
N ILE A 482 22.86 -7.32 17.51
CA ILE A 482 23.72 -8.47 17.81
C ILE A 482 23.02 -9.39 18.83
N ALA A 483 22.41 -8.85 19.89
CA ALA A 483 21.63 -9.63 20.86
C ALA A 483 20.47 -10.40 20.20
N ARG A 484 19.76 -9.78 19.24
CA ARG A 484 18.75 -10.48 18.40
C ARG A 484 19.35 -11.66 17.65
N ALA A 485 20.51 -11.47 17.02
CA ALA A 485 21.17 -12.53 16.26
C ALA A 485 21.67 -13.67 17.16
N ILE A 486 22.16 -13.36 18.37
CA ILE A 486 22.56 -14.35 19.38
C ILE A 486 21.32 -15.15 19.83
N LEU A 487 20.23 -14.48 20.20
CA LEU A 487 19.00 -15.11 20.67
C LEU A 487 18.38 -16.00 19.59
N LYS A 488 18.43 -15.59 18.32
CA LYS A 488 17.95 -16.38 17.18
C LYS A 488 18.72 -17.68 16.99
N ASN A 489 19.98 -17.74 17.37
CA ASN A 489 20.86 -18.89 17.35
C ASN A 489 20.90 -19.65 16.00
N ALA A 490 20.92 -18.92 14.89
CA ALA A 490 20.95 -19.50 13.56
C ALA A 490 22.37 -20.06 13.21
N PRO A 491 22.46 -21.18 12.45
CA PRO A 491 23.73 -21.78 12.07
C PRO A 491 24.52 -20.97 11.04
N ILE A 492 23.85 -20.18 10.22
CA ILE A 492 24.47 -19.26 9.25
C ILE A 492 24.31 -17.83 9.74
N LEU A 493 25.40 -17.06 9.77
CA LEU A 493 25.43 -15.68 10.18
C LEU A 493 25.94 -14.79 9.05
N ILE A 494 25.23 -13.71 8.77
CA ILE A 494 25.64 -12.68 7.83
C ILE A 494 25.80 -11.35 8.59
N LEU A 495 26.97 -10.74 8.47
CA LEU A 495 27.31 -9.45 9.06
C LEU A 495 27.54 -8.44 7.95
N ASP A 496 26.56 -7.54 7.72
CA ASP A 496 26.69 -6.48 6.72
C ASP A 496 27.13 -5.18 7.39
N GLU A 497 28.43 -4.84 7.23
CA GLU A 497 29.08 -3.64 7.82
C GLU A 497 28.83 -3.47 9.33
N ALA A 498 28.67 -4.56 10.06
CA ALA A 498 28.30 -4.55 11.47
C ALA A 498 29.34 -3.88 12.43
N THR A 499 30.46 -3.37 11.90
CA THR A 499 31.54 -2.77 12.68
C THR A 499 31.69 -1.26 12.47
N SER A 500 30.70 -0.56 11.94
CA SER A 500 30.81 0.86 11.52
C SER A 500 30.56 1.89 12.64
N ALA A 501 30.56 1.51 13.94
CA ALA A 501 30.37 2.44 15.05
C ALA A 501 31.49 3.50 15.11
N SER A 502 31.12 4.72 15.50
CA SER A 502 31.97 5.90 15.37
C SER A 502 32.87 6.16 16.56
N ASP A 503 32.67 5.43 17.67
CA ASP A 503 33.29 5.71 18.97
C ASP A 503 34.23 4.55 19.39
N PRO A 504 35.52 4.78 19.75
CA PRO A 504 36.47 3.72 20.06
C PRO A 504 36.04 2.79 21.21
N GLU A 505 35.40 3.30 22.27
CA GLU A 505 34.93 2.47 23.39
C GLU A 505 33.81 1.53 22.95
N ASN A 506 32.81 2.04 22.24
CA ASN A 506 31.73 1.25 21.65
C ASN A 506 32.28 0.20 20.65
N GLN A 507 33.38 0.49 19.95
CA GLN A 507 33.97 -0.43 18.98
C GLN A 507 34.51 -1.69 19.66
N MET A 508 35.21 -1.58 20.81
CA MET A 508 35.72 -2.74 21.53
C MET A 508 34.61 -3.67 22.03
N GLU A 509 33.49 -3.10 22.53
CA GLU A 509 32.34 -3.88 22.98
C GLU A 509 31.65 -4.58 21.83
N ILE A 510 31.47 -3.89 20.68
CA ILE A 510 30.91 -4.46 19.46
C ILE A 510 31.78 -5.60 18.92
N ASP A 511 33.10 -5.42 18.85
CA ASP A 511 34.05 -6.44 18.38
C ASP A 511 33.97 -7.70 19.25
N LYS A 512 33.89 -7.54 20.58
CA LYS A 512 33.73 -8.65 21.54
C LYS A 512 32.35 -9.35 21.35
N ALA A 513 31.30 -8.57 21.18
CA ALA A 513 29.97 -9.11 20.92
C ALA A 513 29.93 -9.92 19.62
N ILE A 514 30.55 -9.43 18.54
CA ILE A 514 30.64 -10.13 17.25
C ILE A 514 31.47 -11.41 17.38
N GLN A 515 32.62 -11.37 18.12
CA GLN A 515 33.42 -12.57 18.36
C GLN A 515 32.60 -13.67 19.07
N ASN A 516 31.77 -13.30 20.06
CA ASN A 516 30.88 -14.24 20.73
C ASN A 516 29.83 -14.80 19.76
N LEU A 517 29.24 -13.93 18.96
CA LEU A 517 28.22 -14.30 17.98
C LEU A 517 28.74 -15.25 16.88
N CYS A 518 30.01 -15.13 16.48
CA CYS A 518 30.60 -15.96 15.40
C CYS A 518 30.97 -17.38 15.82
N LYS A 519 30.97 -17.72 17.11
CA LYS A 519 31.43 -19.04 17.59
C LYS A 519 30.56 -20.17 17.08
N GLY A 520 31.18 -21.17 16.42
CA GLY A 520 30.52 -22.41 15.97
C GLY A 520 29.49 -22.22 14.85
N ARG A 521 29.60 -21.16 14.07
CA ARG A 521 28.68 -20.85 12.97
C ARG A 521 29.41 -20.66 11.65
N THR A 522 28.74 -20.88 10.54
CA THR A 522 29.19 -20.44 9.21
C THR A 522 28.94 -18.93 9.11
N VAL A 523 29.97 -18.12 8.87
CA VAL A 523 29.87 -16.67 8.95
C VAL A 523 30.31 -16.01 7.66
N ILE A 524 29.52 -15.06 7.19
CA ILE A 524 29.86 -14.18 6.07
C ILE A 524 29.93 -12.75 6.58
N VAL A 525 31.10 -12.11 6.40
CA VAL A 525 31.33 -10.72 6.82
C VAL A 525 31.53 -9.85 5.60
N VAL A 526 30.61 -8.91 5.35
CA VAL A 526 30.86 -7.84 4.38
C VAL A 526 31.72 -6.79 5.05
N ALA A 527 33.00 -6.77 4.69
CA ALA A 527 34.00 -5.93 5.37
C ALA A 527 34.23 -4.61 4.62
N HIS A 528 33.84 -3.50 5.24
CA HIS A 528 34.27 -2.15 4.86
C HIS A 528 35.46 -1.68 5.69
N ARG A 529 35.66 -2.28 6.86
CA ARG A 529 36.87 -2.06 7.68
C ARG A 529 37.73 -3.31 7.67
N LEU A 530 38.99 -3.16 7.29
CA LEU A 530 39.95 -4.26 7.22
C LEU A 530 40.29 -4.88 8.60
N SER A 531 39.94 -4.19 9.70
CA SER A 531 40.05 -4.75 11.05
C SER A 531 39.18 -5.99 11.27
N ALA A 532 38.03 -6.08 10.61
CA ALA A 532 37.11 -7.21 10.70
C ALA A 532 37.69 -8.50 10.06
N LEU A 533 38.68 -8.36 9.16
CA LEU A 533 39.31 -9.49 8.47
C LEU A 533 40.10 -10.39 9.42
N LYS A 534 40.56 -9.86 10.55
CA LYS A 534 41.37 -10.63 11.52
C LYS A 534 40.61 -11.81 12.14
N MET A 535 39.28 -11.78 12.11
CA MET A 535 38.47 -12.87 12.65
C MET A 535 38.04 -13.87 11.57
N CYS A 536 38.34 -13.61 10.29
CA CYS A 536 37.93 -14.44 9.19
C CYS A 536 39.01 -15.43 8.80
N ASP A 537 38.61 -16.64 8.40
CA ASP A 537 39.51 -17.71 8.00
C ASP A 537 40.00 -17.52 6.57
N ARG A 538 39.08 -17.02 5.68
CA ARG A 538 39.37 -16.71 4.28
C ARG A 538 38.75 -15.39 3.85
N VAL A 539 39.25 -14.86 2.75
CA VAL A 539 38.83 -13.61 2.14
C VAL A 539 38.45 -13.89 0.69
N ALA A 540 37.31 -13.40 0.24
CA ALA A 540 36.91 -13.36 -1.16
C ALA A 540 36.87 -11.89 -1.62
N VAL A 541 37.54 -11.58 -2.72
CA VAL A 541 37.62 -10.23 -3.30
C VAL A 541 36.64 -10.12 -4.44
N VAL A 542 35.70 -9.18 -4.31
CA VAL A 542 34.65 -8.88 -5.31
C VAL A 542 35.09 -7.66 -6.09
N GLU A 543 35.42 -7.85 -7.38
CA GLU A 543 35.83 -6.80 -8.32
C GLU A 543 35.17 -7.04 -9.68
N ASN A 544 34.88 -5.99 -10.42
CA ASN A 544 34.33 -6.06 -11.78
C ASN A 544 33.13 -7.02 -11.88
N HIS A 545 32.23 -6.98 -10.91
CA HIS A 545 31.01 -7.79 -10.86
C HIS A 545 31.23 -9.32 -10.70
N THR A 546 32.44 -9.75 -10.32
CA THR A 546 32.77 -11.16 -10.08
C THR A 546 33.69 -11.32 -8.86
N ILE A 547 33.96 -12.57 -8.46
CA ILE A 547 34.96 -12.88 -7.43
C ILE A 547 36.29 -13.18 -8.12
N THR A 548 37.29 -12.34 -7.89
CA THR A 548 38.60 -12.41 -8.56
C THR A 548 39.62 -13.23 -7.80
N SER A 549 39.53 -13.30 -6.46
CA SER A 549 40.44 -14.06 -5.63
C SER A 549 39.74 -14.57 -4.38
N VAL A 550 40.08 -15.80 -3.95
CA VAL A 550 39.58 -16.43 -2.73
C VAL A 550 40.71 -17.19 -2.06
N GLY A 551 41.06 -16.86 -0.82
CA GLY A 551 42.13 -17.53 -0.09
C GLY A 551 42.29 -16.97 1.31
N THR A 552 43.33 -17.37 2.02
CA THR A 552 43.73 -16.75 3.27
C THR A 552 44.20 -15.31 3.06
N HIS A 553 44.22 -14.50 4.11
CA HIS A 553 44.68 -13.11 4.04
C HIS A 553 46.03 -12.97 3.32
N GLU A 554 47.01 -13.84 3.65
CA GLU A 554 48.36 -13.80 3.09
C GLU A 554 48.38 -14.20 1.59
N GLU A 555 47.60 -15.18 1.18
CA GLU A 555 47.47 -15.61 -0.21
C GLU A 555 46.87 -14.49 -1.05
N VAL A 556 45.71 -13.96 -0.65
CA VAL A 556 44.99 -12.91 -1.37
C VAL A 556 45.84 -11.62 -1.44
N ARG A 557 46.56 -11.27 -0.37
CA ARG A 557 47.47 -10.11 -0.37
C ARG A 557 48.60 -10.23 -1.40
N LYS A 558 49.09 -11.44 -1.64
CA LYS A 558 50.13 -11.69 -2.67
C LYS A 558 49.57 -11.65 -4.10
N GLU A 559 48.39 -12.24 -4.31
CA GLU A 559 47.82 -12.47 -5.64
C GLU A 559 47.02 -11.27 -6.14
N ASN A 560 46.23 -10.60 -5.29
CA ASN A 560 45.32 -9.54 -5.69
C ASN A 560 45.90 -8.14 -5.42
N ALA A 561 46.10 -7.38 -6.47
CA ALA A 561 46.67 -6.03 -6.41
C ALA A 561 45.77 -5.02 -5.68
N TYR A 562 44.45 -5.10 -5.90
CA TYR A 562 43.47 -4.22 -5.22
C TYR A 562 43.48 -4.46 -3.72
N TYR A 563 43.40 -5.72 -3.29
CA TYR A 563 43.41 -6.07 -1.88
C TYR A 563 44.71 -5.66 -1.18
N ARG A 564 45.85 -5.88 -1.82
CA ARG A 564 47.16 -5.46 -1.32
C ARG A 564 47.21 -3.96 -1.09
N LYS A 565 46.82 -3.17 -2.08
CA LYS A 565 46.78 -1.71 -1.97
C LYS A 565 45.83 -1.25 -0.85
N ALA A 566 44.62 -1.79 -0.79
CA ALA A 566 43.66 -1.44 0.26
C ALA A 566 44.20 -1.77 1.67
N TRP A 567 44.96 -2.85 1.80
CA TRP A 567 45.59 -3.23 3.06
C TRP A 567 46.75 -2.29 3.42
N GLU A 568 47.62 -1.93 2.49
CA GLU A 568 48.69 -0.96 2.67
C GLU A 568 48.16 0.42 3.06
N ASP A 569 47.12 0.89 2.42
CA ASP A 569 46.44 2.14 2.76
C ASP A 569 45.88 2.11 4.21
N TYR A 570 45.32 0.98 4.63
CA TYR A 570 44.81 0.78 5.98
C TYR A 570 45.93 0.76 7.04
N GLU A 571 47.05 0.04 6.79
CA GLU A 571 48.22 0.00 7.68
C GLU A 571 48.85 1.39 7.83
N THR A 572 48.94 2.13 6.72
CA THR A 572 49.47 3.50 6.71
C THR A 572 48.57 4.44 7.53
N ALA A 573 47.27 4.40 7.34
CA ALA A 573 46.33 5.22 8.09
C ALA A 573 46.36 4.91 9.60
N ARG A 574 46.52 3.63 9.97
CA ARG A 574 46.68 3.20 11.36
C ARG A 574 48.02 3.66 11.96
N GLY A 575 49.09 3.61 11.19
CA GLY A 575 50.42 4.11 11.60
C GLY A 575 50.41 5.61 11.87
N ILE A 576 49.72 6.40 11.07
CA ILE A 576 49.57 7.85 11.27
C ILE A 576 48.74 8.14 12.56
N THR A 577 47.70 7.39 12.85
CA THR A 577 46.87 7.56 14.06
C THR A 577 47.72 7.30 15.32
N TYR A 578 48.54 6.24 15.32
CA TYR A 578 49.46 5.97 16.44
C TYR A 578 50.55 7.06 16.64
N GLN A 579 51.00 7.69 15.55
CA GLN A 579 51.97 8.81 15.67
C GLN A 579 51.30 10.07 16.21
N LEU A 580 50.07 10.35 15.88
CA LEU A 580 49.30 11.50 16.42
C LEU A 580 48.94 11.31 17.90
N GLU A 581 48.61 10.09 18.33
CA GLU A 581 48.32 9.77 19.73
C GLU A 581 49.61 9.69 20.58
N GLY A 582 50.75 9.27 20.00
CA GLY A 582 52.07 9.22 20.66
C GLY A 582 52.83 10.55 20.69
N GLY A 583 52.48 11.49 19.83
CA GLY A 583 53.16 12.80 19.72
C GLY A 583 52.80 13.83 20.80
N GLY A 584 51.77 13.56 21.62
CA GLY A 584 51.28 14.48 22.66
C GLY A 584 52.01 14.42 24.01
N GLN A 585 53.08 13.62 24.17
CA GLN A 585 53.77 13.45 25.46
C GLN A 585 55.24 13.98 25.54
N ASN A 586 55.75 14.69 24.55
CA ASN A 586 57.11 15.22 24.61
C ASN A 586 57.20 16.69 24.21
N GLU A 587 56.50 17.59 24.90
CA GLU A 587 56.87 19.01 25.00
C GLU A 587 56.50 19.56 26.37
N SER A 588 57.32 19.18 27.40
CA SER A 588 57.44 19.97 28.60
C SER A 588 58.81 19.66 29.23
N LYS A 589 59.83 20.30 28.70
CA LYS A 589 61.05 20.69 29.46
C LYS A 589 61.48 22.07 29.02
#